data_cdf32c8746678fcd4528378c26822b03
#
_entry.id   cdf32c8746678fcd4528378c26822b03
#
_cell.length_a   1.000
_cell.length_b   1.000
_cell.length_c   1.000
_cell.angle_alpha   90.00
_cell.angle_beta   90.00
_cell.angle_gamma   90.00
#
_symmetry.space_group_name_H-M   'P 1'
#
loop_
_entity.id
_entity.type
_entity.pdbx_description
1 polymer ?
#
loop_
_entity_poly.entity_id
_entity_poly.type
_entity_poly.pdbx_seq_one_letter_code
_entity_poly.pdbx_strand_id
1 'polypeptide(L)'
;MSQTLSQSIRPLTLTIQGGVDKDGHPDGVPSMEIARGEIIGIVGPTGSGKSTLIADIEQFAWGDTPSGRRILINGLPPAPELRSDPRKKLVAQLSQNMHFLADMSVGEFLRMHAKSRGKDPALAERVIALANTLTGEPVNPSFQLTI
;
A
#
# COMPACT_ATOMS: atom_id res chain seq x y z
N MET A 1 -16.14 36.19 -6.36
CA MET A 1 -15.72 35.31 -7.48
C MET A 1 -14.95 34.16 -6.89
N SER A 2 -15.66 33.09 -6.56
CA SER A 2 -15.06 31.85 -6.01
C SER A 2 -14.67 30.93 -7.16
N GLN A 3 -13.40 30.84 -7.47
CA GLN A 3 -12.90 29.79 -8.34
C GLN A 3 -12.80 28.50 -7.52
N THR A 4 -13.80 27.67 -7.62
CA THR A 4 -13.75 26.29 -7.18
C THR A 4 -12.74 25.58 -8.08
N LEU A 5 -11.54 25.35 -7.57
CA LEU A 5 -10.55 24.46 -8.17
C LEU A 5 -11.10 23.03 -8.12
N SER A 6 -11.89 22.67 -9.11
CA SER A 6 -12.13 21.30 -9.49
C SER A 6 -10.78 20.73 -9.97
N GLN A 7 -9.96 20.26 -9.05
CA GLN A 7 -8.87 19.38 -9.41
C GLN A 7 -9.52 18.13 -10.02
N SER A 8 -9.49 18.04 -11.34
CA SER A 8 -9.84 16.83 -12.05
C SER A 8 -8.92 15.73 -11.52
N ILE A 9 -9.47 14.89 -10.65
CA ILE A 9 -8.79 13.70 -10.16
C ILE A 9 -8.54 12.86 -11.41
N ARG A 10 -7.30 12.90 -11.93
CA ARG A 10 -6.91 12.04 -13.04
C ARG A 10 -7.19 10.61 -12.63
N PRO A 11 -7.80 9.78 -13.49
CA PRO A 11 -8.01 8.39 -13.16
C PRO A 11 -6.64 7.77 -12.80
N LEU A 12 -6.57 7.12 -11.65
CA LEU A 12 -5.37 6.37 -11.26
C LEU A 12 -5.46 5.01 -11.94
N THR A 13 -4.51 4.71 -12.82
CA THR A 13 -4.31 3.38 -13.36
C THR A 13 -2.97 2.83 -12.90
N LEU A 14 -2.94 1.55 -12.62
CA LEU A 14 -1.74 0.82 -12.28
C LEU A 14 -1.51 -0.24 -13.35
N THR A 15 -0.37 -0.18 -14.05
CA THR A 15 -0.03 -1.20 -15.05
C THR A 15 1.08 -2.09 -14.49
N ILE A 16 0.87 -3.39 -14.55
CA ILE A 16 1.83 -4.41 -14.13
C ILE A 16 2.43 -5.04 -15.38
N GLN A 17 3.75 -5.05 -15.48
CA GLN A 17 4.46 -5.57 -16.64
C GLN A 17 5.62 -6.48 -16.26
N GLY A 18 5.73 -7.60 -16.96
CA GLY A 18 6.82 -8.54 -16.80
C GLY A 18 6.78 -9.27 -15.46
N GLY A 19 7.85 -9.93 -15.18
CA GLY A 19 8.11 -10.70 -13.99
C GLY A 19 8.70 -12.04 -14.32
N VAL A 20 9.67 -12.45 -13.53
CA VAL A 20 10.28 -13.77 -13.60
C VAL A 20 10.16 -14.47 -12.25
N ASP A 21 10.16 -15.77 -12.28
CA ASP A 21 10.25 -16.63 -11.11
C ASP A 21 11.70 -16.70 -10.57
N LYS A 22 11.90 -17.49 -9.52
CA LYS A 22 13.23 -17.70 -8.91
C LYS A 22 14.26 -18.33 -9.83
N ASP A 23 13.83 -18.99 -10.90
CA ASP A 23 14.65 -19.69 -11.87
C ASP A 23 14.87 -18.85 -13.15
N GLY A 24 14.33 -17.63 -13.17
CA GLY A 24 14.48 -16.67 -14.27
C GLY A 24 13.48 -16.88 -15.43
N HIS A 25 12.50 -17.76 -15.29
CA HIS A 25 11.47 -17.94 -16.29
C HIS A 25 10.33 -16.94 -16.08
N PRO A 26 9.58 -16.57 -17.13
CA PRO A 26 8.38 -15.75 -16.97
C PRO A 26 7.43 -16.38 -15.94
N ASP A 27 6.99 -15.61 -14.98
CA ASP A 27 6.18 -16.09 -13.83
C ASP A 27 4.70 -16.34 -14.17
N GLY A 28 4.31 -16.20 -15.42
CA GLY A 28 2.94 -16.43 -15.90
C GLY A 28 1.95 -15.32 -15.53
N VAL A 29 2.38 -14.26 -14.84
CA VAL A 29 1.53 -13.10 -14.58
C VAL A 29 1.41 -12.28 -15.88
N PRO A 30 0.20 -12.16 -16.46
CA PRO A 30 0.05 -11.39 -17.69
C PRO A 30 0.29 -9.89 -17.41
N SER A 31 0.70 -9.17 -18.45
CA SER A 31 0.62 -7.71 -18.38
C SER A 31 -0.84 -7.30 -18.20
N MET A 32 -1.12 -6.50 -17.17
CA MET A 32 -2.48 -6.06 -16.86
C MET A 32 -2.51 -4.60 -16.41
N GLU A 33 -3.63 -3.96 -16.68
CA GLU A 33 -3.95 -2.63 -16.17
C GLU A 33 -5.08 -2.73 -15.15
N ILE A 34 -4.91 -2.08 -14.01
CA ILE A 34 -5.89 -1.99 -12.94
C ILE A 34 -6.37 -0.54 -12.88
N ALA A 35 -7.64 -0.33 -13.11
CA ALA A 35 -8.25 0.98 -13.05
C ALA A 35 -8.73 1.30 -11.62
N ARG A 36 -8.97 2.57 -11.38
CA ARG A 36 -9.51 3.03 -10.10
C ARG A 36 -10.87 2.38 -9.79
N GLY A 37 -11.01 1.83 -8.60
CA GLY A 37 -12.24 1.20 -8.11
C GLY A 37 -12.35 -0.29 -8.44
N GLU A 38 -11.43 -0.85 -9.20
CA GLU A 38 -11.40 -2.29 -9.45
C GLU A 38 -10.94 -3.07 -8.23
N ILE A 39 -11.48 -4.27 -8.07
CA ILE A 39 -11.10 -5.26 -7.08
C ILE A 39 -10.52 -6.46 -7.82
N ILE A 40 -9.27 -6.77 -7.57
CA ILE A 40 -8.55 -7.86 -8.23
C ILE A 40 -8.28 -8.98 -7.24
N GLY A 41 -8.71 -10.19 -7.58
CA GLY A 41 -8.37 -11.42 -6.86
C GLY A 41 -7.09 -12.04 -7.42
N ILE A 42 -6.08 -12.27 -6.56
CA ILE A 42 -4.85 -12.98 -6.93
C ILE A 42 -4.92 -14.38 -6.35
N VAL A 43 -5.04 -15.38 -7.22
CA VAL A 43 -5.15 -16.79 -6.85
C VAL A 43 -4.01 -17.60 -7.44
N GLY A 44 -3.64 -18.68 -6.77
CA GLY A 44 -2.58 -19.57 -7.22
C GLY A 44 -2.04 -20.43 -6.08
N PRO A 45 -1.29 -21.50 -6.38
CA PRO A 45 -0.71 -22.38 -5.37
C PRO A 45 0.32 -21.69 -4.49
N THR A 46 0.69 -22.31 -3.38
CA THR A 46 1.79 -21.85 -2.54
C THR A 46 3.09 -21.83 -3.37
N GLY A 47 3.87 -20.76 -3.24
CA GLY A 47 5.12 -20.59 -3.99
C GLY A 47 4.94 -20.01 -5.41
N SER A 48 3.72 -19.70 -5.86
CA SER A 48 3.48 -19.14 -7.22
C SER A 48 3.81 -17.65 -7.37
N GLY A 49 4.49 -17.03 -6.42
CA GLY A 49 4.93 -15.63 -6.55
C GLY A 49 3.89 -14.57 -6.15
N LYS A 50 2.72 -14.94 -5.60
CA LYS A 50 1.67 -13.97 -5.19
C LYS A 50 2.20 -12.89 -4.24
N SER A 51 2.94 -13.28 -3.22
CA SER A 51 3.53 -12.33 -2.26
C SER A 51 4.59 -11.44 -2.92
N THR A 52 5.35 -11.98 -3.86
CA THR A 52 6.33 -11.22 -4.64
C THR A 52 5.63 -10.17 -5.51
N LEU A 53 4.54 -10.54 -6.18
CA LEU A 53 3.74 -9.61 -6.97
C LEU A 53 3.19 -8.46 -6.10
N ILE A 54 2.62 -8.79 -4.93
CA ILE A 54 2.10 -7.77 -4.00
C ILE A 54 3.23 -6.85 -3.51
N ALA A 55 4.40 -7.40 -3.17
CA ALA A 55 5.56 -6.61 -2.75
C ALA A 55 6.07 -5.69 -3.88
N ASP A 56 6.11 -6.17 -5.13
CA ASP A 56 6.50 -5.38 -6.29
C ASP A 56 5.53 -4.20 -6.51
N ILE A 57 4.22 -4.44 -6.34
CA ILE A 57 3.21 -3.38 -6.42
C ILE A 57 3.41 -2.37 -5.28
N GLU A 58 3.60 -2.85 -4.07
CA GLU A 58 3.77 -2.01 -2.87
C GLU A 58 5.00 -1.09 -2.97
N GLN A 59 6.09 -1.60 -3.54
CA GLN A 59 7.35 -0.88 -3.71
C GLN A 59 7.41 -0.05 -4.99
N PHE A 60 6.41 -0.15 -5.87
CA PHE A 60 6.47 0.39 -7.22
C PHE A 60 7.75 -0.07 -7.95
N ALA A 61 7.94 -1.39 -8.02
CA ALA A 61 9.10 -2.00 -8.67
C ALA A 61 9.31 -1.45 -10.08
N TRP A 62 10.57 -1.17 -10.43
CA TRP A 62 10.94 -0.65 -11.74
C TRP A 62 12.12 -1.43 -12.33
N GLY A 63 11.98 -2.76 -12.36
CA GLY A 63 13.02 -3.66 -12.84
C GLY A 63 14.19 -3.86 -11.87
N ASP A 64 14.07 -3.35 -10.65
CA ASP A 64 15.10 -3.34 -9.59
C ASP A 64 14.78 -4.30 -8.43
N THR A 65 13.80 -5.15 -8.60
CA THR A 65 13.48 -6.26 -7.70
C THR A 65 13.94 -7.59 -8.33
N PRO A 66 14.08 -8.66 -7.55
CA PRO A 66 14.47 -9.97 -8.08
C PRO A 66 13.57 -10.49 -9.22
N SER A 67 12.31 -10.11 -9.23
CA SER A 67 11.37 -10.47 -10.32
C SER A 67 11.59 -9.68 -11.60
N GLY A 68 12.34 -8.59 -11.59
CA GLY A 68 12.50 -7.68 -12.72
C GLY A 68 11.21 -6.99 -13.18
N ARG A 69 10.14 -7.09 -12.41
CA ARG A 69 8.81 -6.53 -12.72
C ARG A 69 8.84 -5.01 -12.81
N ARG A 70 7.95 -4.45 -13.63
CA ARG A 70 7.75 -3.01 -13.76
C ARG A 70 6.32 -2.65 -13.46
N ILE A 71 6.16 -1.66 -12.57
CA ILE A 71 4.87 -1.10 -12.20
C ILE A 71 4.81 0.33 -12.74
N LEU A 72 3.80 0.61 -13.57
CA LEU A 72 3.59 1.97 -14.09
C LEU A 72 2.37 2.58 -13.40
N ILE A 73 2.41 3.89 -13.23
CA ILE A 73 1.31 4.69 -12.70
C ILE A 73 0.85 5.63 -13.82
N ASN A 74 -0.41 5.49 -14.25
CA ASN A 74 -0.95 6.21 -15.41
C ASN A 74 -0.07 6.05 -16.66
N GLY A 75 0.44 4.84 -16.89
CA GLY A 75 1.30 4.52 -18.03
C GLY A 75 2.74 5.05 -17.95
N LEU A 76 3.12 5.69 -16.84
CA LEU A 76 4.46 6.28 -16.65
C LEU A 76 5.24 5.54 -15.53
N PRO A 77 6.58 5.54 -15.61
CA PRO A 77 7.43 5.08 -14.52
C PRO A 77 7.07 5.80 -13.21
N PRO A 78 7.13 5.11 -12.06
CA PRO A 78 6.90 5.75 -10.78
C PRO A 78 7.97 6.81 -10.49
N ALA A 79 7.54 7.99 -10.07
CA ALA A 79 8.48 9.02 -9.65
C ALA A 79 9.29 8.54 -8.42
N PRO A 80 10.59 8.85 -8.33
CA PRO A 80 11.44 8.40 -7.23
C PRO A 80 10.86 8.70 -5.84
N GLU A 81 10.20 9.84 -5.68
CA GLU A 81 9.61 10.25 -4.41
C GLU A 81 8.43 9.36 -3.97
N LEU A 82 7.72 8.73 -4.91
CA LEU A 82 6.64 7.78 -4.59
C LEU A 82 7.21 6.50 -4.00
N ARG A 83 8.45 6.18 -4.29
CA ARG A 83 9.14 4.98 -3.82
C ARG A 83 9.89 5.21 -2.50
N SER A 84 10.43 6.41 -2.29
CA SER A 84 11.31 6.73 -1.16
C SER A 84 10.65 7.56 -0.06
N ASP A 85 9.66 8.40 -0.38
CA ASP A 85 9.01 9.27 0.62
C ASP A 85 7.71 8.62 1.14
N PRO A 86 7.67 8.20 2.41
CA PRO A 86 6.46 7.60 3.01
C PRO A 86 5.22 8.50 2.93
N ARG A 87 5.40 9.82 2.87
CA ARG A 87 4.30 10.79 2.80
C ARG A 87 3.59 10.76 1.45
N LYS A 88 4.29 10.32 0.41
CA LYS A 88 3.80 10.26 -0.99
C LYS A 88 3.37 8.87 -1.41
N LYS A 89 3.53 7.88 -0.55
CA LYS A 89 3.21 6.48 -0.86
C LYS A 89 1.72 6.33 -1.18
N LEU A 90 1.42 5.73 -2.34
CA LEU A 90 0.05 5.56 -2.86
C LEU A 90 -0.56 4.21 -2.49
N VAL A 91 0.26 3.23 -2.10
CA VAL A 91 -0.17 1.87 -1.77
C VAL A 91 -0.11 1.66 -0.26
N ALA A 92 -1.17 1.08 0.30
CA ALA A 92 -1.20 0.54 1.65
C ALA A 92 -1.32 -0.99 1.56
N GLN A 93 -0.45 -1.69 2.26
CA GLN A 93 -0.47 -3.15 2.35
C GLN A 93 -0.90 -3.58 3.75
N LEU A 94 -1.83 -4.53 3.81
CA LEU A 94 -2.16 -5.27 5.03
C LEU A 94 -1.65 -6.70 4.86
N SER A 95 -0.72 -7.11 5.67
CA SER A 95 -0.22 -8.48 5.68
C SER A 95 -0.95 -9.34 6.71
N GLN A 96 -0.99 -10.64 6.47
CA GLN A 96 -1.62 -11.60 7.39
C GLN A 96 -0.91 -11.63 8.76
N ASN A 97 0.42 -11.47 8.77
CA ASN A 97 1.24 -11.43 9.95
C ASN A 97 1.88 -10.04 10.07
N MET A 98 1.18 -9.13 10.72
CA MET A 98 1.75 -7.82 11.05
C MET A 98 2.51 -7.95 12.37
N HIS A 99 3.84 -7.90 12.30
CA HIS A 99 4.69 -7.82 13.48
C HIS A 99 4.95 -6.35 13.80
N PHE A 100 4.69 -5.99 15.04
CA PHE A 100 5.05 -4.67 15.54
C PHE A 100 6.48 -4.74 16.09
N LEU A 101 7.36 -3.88 15.59
CA LEU A 101 8.76 -3.82 16.01
C LEU A 101 9.00 -2.79 17.12
N ALA A 102 7.94 -2.25 17.69
CA ALA A 102 8.03 -1.19 18.68
C ALA A 102 7.13 -1.50 19.86
N ASP A 103 7.69 -1.35 21.06
CA ASP A 103 6.93 -1.45 22.31
C ASP A 103 6.26 -0.09 22.58
N MET A 104 5.04 0.04 22.11
CA MET A 104 4.22 1.24 22.23
C MET A 104 2.73 0.92 22.22
N SER A 105 1.92 1.85 22.70
CA SER A 105 0.47 1.70 22.63
C SER A 105 -0.08 1.86 21.19
N VAL A 106 -1.27 1.31 20.94
CA VAL A 106 -1.99 1.50 19.66
C VAL A 106 -2.13 2.99 19.33
N GLY A 107 -2.47 3.82 20.32
CA GLY A 107 -2.62 5.25 20.12
C GLY A 107 -1.31 5.93 19.71
N GLU A 108 -0.20 5.59 20.35
CA GLU A 108 1.12 6.12 20.00
C GLU A 108 1.54 5.68 18.62
N PHE A 109 1.35 4.41 18.28
CA PHE A 109 1.64 3.85 16.96
C PHE A 109 0.89 4.60 15.85
N LEU A 110 -0.42 4.81 16.02
CA LEU A 110 -1.23 5.53 15.03
C LEU A 110 -0.80 7.01 14.89
N ARG A 111 -0.48 7.69 16.00
CA ARG A 111 0.03 9.08 15.95
C ARG A 111 1.39 9.14 15.25
N MET A 112 2.28 8.19 15.52
CA MET A 112 3.57 8.09 14.84
C MET A 112 3.37 7.91 13.34
N HIS A 113 2.46 7.03 12.91
CA HIS A 113 2.13 6.83 11.50
C HIS A 113 1.54 8.08 10.85
N ALA A 114 0.62 8.78 11.52
CA ALA A 114 0.08 10.05 11.03
C ALA A 114 1.21 11.06 10.80
N LYS A 115 2.09 11.23 11.79
CA LYS A 115 3.23 12.15 11.73
C LYS A 115 4.20 11.79 10.59
N SER A 116 4.54 10.51 10.43
CA SER A 116 5.45 10.07 9.35
C SER A 116 4.90 10.34 7.95
N ARG A 117 3.56 10.43 7.83
CA ARG A 117 2.85 10.79 6.60
C ARG A 117 2.59 12.28 6.46
N GLY A 118 3.15 13.12 7.34
CA GLY A 118 2.90 14.56 7.35
C GLY A 118 1.45 14.94 7.68
N LYS A 119 0.73 14.07 8.42
CA LYS A 119 -0.66 14.29 8.83
C LYS A 119 -0.70 14.73 10.30
N ASP A 120 -1.81 15.37 10.68
CA ASP A 120 -2.07 15.73 12.07
C ASP A 120 -2.15 14.45 12.94
N PRO A 121 -1.38 14.35 14.03
CA PRO A 121 -1.48 13.23 14.98
C PRO A 121 -2.90 12.99 15.53
N ALA A 122 -3.73 14.04 15.65
CA ALA A 122 -5.13 13.93 16.04
C ALA A 122 -5.98 13.09 15.05
N LEU A 123 -5.45 12.77 13.88
CA LEU A 123 -6.07 11.80 12.98
C LEU A 123 -6.21 10.40 13.61
N ALA A 124 -5.32 10.05 14.55
CA ALA A 124 -5.35 8.76 15.24
C ALA A 124 -6.69 8.53 15.96
N GLU A 125 -7.18 9.53 16.68
CA GLU A 125 -8.45 9.46 17.42
C GLU A 125 -9.64 9.29 16.46
N ARG A 126 -9.60 9.97 15.33
CA ARG A 126 -10.63 9.86 14.29
C ARG A 126 -10.64 8.47 13.66
N VAL A 127 -9.48 7.89 13.41
CA VAL A 127 -9.33 6.53 12.85
C VAL A 127 -9.85 5.50 13.85
N ILE A 128 -9.53 5.64 15.13
CA ILE A 128 -10.03 4.76 16.19
C ILE A 128 -11.57 4.84 16.26
N ALA A 129 -12.13 6.05 16.26
CA ALA A 129 -13.58 6.23 16.29
C ALA A 129 -14.26 5.59 15.06
N LEU A 130 -13.68 5.72 13.88
CA LEU A 130 -14.19 5.08 12.67
C LEU A 130 -14.08 3.55 12.75
N ALA A 131 -12.96 3.02 13.22
CA ALA A 131 -12.77 1.59 13.40
C ALA A 131 -13.82 1.01 14.36
N ASN A 132 -14.07 1.66 15.50
CA ASN A 132 -15.11 1.26 16.47
C ASN A 132 -16.49 1.21 15.83
N THR A 133 -16.80 2.17 14.95
CA THR A 133 -18.08 2.19 14.24
C THR A 133 -18.20 1.04 13.24
N LEU A 134 -17.12 0.71 12.54
CA LEU A 134 -17.13 -0.31 11.49
C LEU A 134 -17.09 -1.74 12.03
N THR A 135 -16.35 -1.97 13.12
CA THR A 135 -16.16 -3.32 13.67
C THR A 135 -17.21 -3.67 14.72
N GLY A 136 -17.86 -2.68 15.32
CA GLY A 136 -18.75 -2.86 16.46
C GLY A 136 -18.02 -3.20 17.76
N GLU A 137 -16.69 -3.23 17.75
CA GLU A 137 -15.84 -3.50 18.92
C GLU A 137 -14.97 -2.30 19.25
N PRO A 138 -14.85 -1.93 20.54
CA PRO A 138 -14.03 -0.79 20.93
C PRO A 138 -12.53 -1.11 20.81
N VAL A 139 -11.83 -0.34 20.01
CA VAL A 139 -10.35 -0.35 19.96
C VAL A 139 -9.82 0.39 21.19
N ASN A 140 -9.08 -0.30 22.04
CA ASN A 140 -8.43 0.33 23.20
C ASN A 140 -7.13 1.02 22.76
N PRO A 141 -7.06 2.37 22.78
CA PRO A 141 -5.86 3.09 22.35
C PRO A 141 -4.66 2.89 23.28
N SER A 142 -4.88 2.43 24.51
CA SER A 142 -3.82 2.14 25.50
C SER A 142 -3.33 0.70 25.43
N PHE A 143 -3.90 -0.14 24.57
CA PHE A 143 -3.43 -1.51 24.38
C PHE A 143 -1.98 -1.50 23.89
N GLN A 144 -1.12 -2.26 24.58
CA GLN A 144 0.31 -2.32 24.24
C GLN A 144 0.53 -3.27 23.05
N LEU A 145 1.22 -2.78 22.05
CA LEU A 145 1.74 -3.59 20.96
C LEU A 145 3.10 -4.11 21.43
N THR A 146 3.15 -5.34 21.85
CA THR A 146 4.40 -6.01 22.30
C THR A 146 4.99 -6.84 21.18
N ILE A 147 6.33 -6.93 21.17
CA ILE A 147 7.11 -7.79 20.27
C ILE A 147 6.94 -9.25 20.66
#